data_b70efefb6a1c4aad9e2fec5b4236b2fd
#
_entry.id   b70efefb6a1c4aad9e2fec5b4236b2fd
#
_cell.length_a   1.000
_cell.length_b   1.000
_cell.length_c   1.000
_cell.angle_alpha   90.00
_cell.angle_beta   90.00
_cell.angle_gamma   90.00
#
_symmetry.space_group_name_H-M   'P 1'
#
loop_
_entity.id
_entity.type
_entity.pdbx_description
1 polymer ?
#
loop_
_entity_poly.entity_id
_entity_poly.type
_entity_poly.pdbx_seq_one_letter_code
_entity_poly.pdbx_strand_id
1 'polypeptide(L)'
;GDVIISLPYLGESIRHNNKWYHTECFKSSLKPGSRISIEVQTEKTKPIVEKYYWKHWIYCLLVDHYECSCVPNSIYTKLQAIYDGSHEGLAMPIPPEDLADMFDRQMDYLDKNAQKKNISGLQRFNYDLHVLMGKYASYLKWKDKQIAEEEDRKQEAEESKHTVLYIKNYVQPKVEEDPLADILEEFLSDIGR
;
A
#
# COMPACT_ATOMS: atom_id res chain seq x y z
N GLY A 1 29.80 -1.06 9.71
CA GLY A 1 28.83 -0.16 10.25
C GLY A 1 27.45 -0.75 10.14
N ASP A 2 26.63 -0.61 11.17
CA ASP A 2 25.26 -1.11 11.12
C ASP A 2 24.48 -0.27 10.12
N VAL A 3 23.86 -0.93 9.15
CA VAL A 3 23.03 -0.26 8.16
C VAL A 3 21.69 0.04 8.83
N ILE A 4 21.42 1.31 9.08
CA ILE A 4 20.11 1.76 9.47
C ILE A 4 19.27 1.82 8.19
N ILE A 5 18.32 0.91 8.07
CA ILE A 5 17.36 0.91 6.97
C ILE A 5 16.36 2.01 7.22
N SER A 6 16.46 3.12 6.50
CA SER A 6 15.41 4.12 6.48
C SER A 6 14.29 3.72 5.51
N LEU A 7 13.06 4.09 5.83
CA LEU A 7 11.84 3.75 5.08
C LEU A 7 11.88 3.96 3.55
N PRO A 8 12.49 5.01 3.01
CA PRO A 8 12.51 5.23 1.57
C PRO A 8 13.35 4.22 0.76
N TYR A 9 14.08 3.33 1.41
CA TYR A 9 15.04 2.42 0.77
C TYR A 9 14.59 0.96 0.71
N LEU A 10 13.29 0.69 0.69
CA LEU A 10 12.74 -0.62 0.36
C LEU A 10 13.18 -1.01 -1.06
N GLY A 11 14.04 -2.05 -1.16
CA GLY A 11 14.62 -2.51 -2.43
C GLY A 11 16.09 -2.15 -2.61
N GLU A 12 16.64 -1.21 -1.83
CA GLU A 12 18.07 -0.88 -1.87
C GLU A 12 18.90 -1.57 -0.78
N SER A 13 18.27 -2.48 -0.04
CA SER A 13 18.88 -3.22 1.07
C SER A 13 18.96 -4.70 0.79
N ILE A 14 20.08 -5.31 1.10
CA ILE A 14 20.30 -6.75 1.02
C ILE A 14 20.65 -7.29 2.40
N ARG A 15 19.98 -8.38 2.79
CA ARG A 15 20.33 -9.16 3.97
C ARG A 15 21.14 -10.38 3.56
N HIS A 16 22.39 -10.45 4.05
CA HIS A 16 23.27 -11.58 3.82
C HIS A 16 24.00 -11.98 5.10
N ASN A 17 24.01 -13.26 5.46
CA ASN A 17 24.61 -13.79 6.69
C ASN A 17 24.17 -13.01 7.96
N ASN A 18 22.88 -12.74 8.09
CA ASN A 18 22.26 -11.99 9.20
C ASN A 18 22.75 -10.53 9.35
N LYS A 19 23.42 -9.98 8.34
CA LYS A 19 23.83 -8.58 8.28
C LYS A 19 23.06 -7.87 7.18
N TRP A 20 22.82 -6.58 7.39
CA TRP A 20 22.19 -5.70 6.41
C TRP A 20 23.24 -4.87 5.69
N TYR A 21 23.06 -4.69 4.40
CA TYR A 21 23.94 -3.92 3.52
C TYR A 21 23.10 -3.07 2.58
N HIS A 22 23.58 -1.89 2.21
CA HIS A 22 23.08 -1.25 1.00
C HIS A 22 23.48 -2.10 -0.21
N THR A 23 22.62 -2.15 -1.22
CA THR A 23 22.86 -2.99 -2.43
C THR A 23 24.21 -2.70 -3.06
N GLU A 24 24.58 -1.42 -3.21
CA GLU A 24 25.86 -1.02 -3.77
C GLU A 24 27.05 -1.39 -2.88
N CYS A 25 26.93 -1.24 -1.57
CA CYS A 25 27.96 -1.69 -0.64
C CYS A 25 28.13 -3.22 -0.68
N PHE A 26 27.04 -3.95 -0.84
CA PHE A 26 27.10 -5.40 -0.98
C PHE A 26 27.81 -5.82 -2.28
N LYS A 27 27.46 -5.20 -3.41
CA LYS A 27 28.14 -5.40 -4.70
C LYS A 27 29.65 -5.19 -4.56
N SER A 28 30.03 -4.06 -3.95
CA SER A 28 31.45 -3.70 -3.75
C SER A 28 32.21 -4.65 -2.81
N SER A 29 31.50 -5.34 -1.92
CA SER A 29 32.09 -6.30 -0.97
C SER A 29 32.30 -7.69 -1.59
N LEU A 30 31.70 -7.98 -2.75
CA LEU A 30 31.83 -9.27 -3.40
C LEU A 30 33.23 -9.40 -4.06
N LYS A 31 33.89 -10.53 -3.84
CA LYS A 31 35.16 -10.84 -4.51
C LYS A 31 34.92 -11.10 -5.99
N PRO A 32 35.87 -10.75 -6.87
CA PRO A 32 35.85 -11.15 -8.28
C PRO A 32 35.62 -12.66 -8.40
N GLY A 33 34.66 -13.08 -9.22
CA GLY A 33 34.30 -14.50 -9.39
C GLY A 33 33.37 -15.07 -8.33
N SER A 34 32.79 -14.22 -7.45
CA SER A 34 31.74 -14.65 -6.54
C SER A 34 30.55 -15.22 -7.30
N ARG A 35 30.02 -16.36 -6.84
CA ARG A 35 28.79 -16.98 -7.39
C ARG A 35 27.52 -16.41 -6.81
N ILE A 36 27.62 -15.37 -5.99
CA ILE A 36 26.45 -14.73 -5.36
C ILE A 36 25.81 -13.77 -6.37
N SER A 37 24.61 -14.10 -6.84
CA SER A 37 23.80 -13.18 -7.64
C SER A 37 23.11 -12.18 -6.73
N ILE A 38 23.20 -10.90 -7.10
CA ILE A 38 22.55 -9.79 -6.38
C ILE A 38 21.04 -9.90 -6.51
N GLU A 39 20.55 -10.24 -7.69
CA GLU A 39 19.12 -10.41 -7.97
C GLU A 39 18.51 -11.48 -7.06
N VAL A 40 19.16 -12.65 -6.98
CA VAL A 40 18.72 -13.75 -6.10
C VAL A 40 18.75 -13.33 -4.63
N GLN A 41 19.74 -12.55 -4.22
CA GLN A 41 19.86 -12.11 -2.84
C GLN A 41 18.83 -11.01 -2.52
N THR A 42 18.52 -10.14 -3.46
CA THR A 42 17.47 -9.13 -3.35
C THR A 42 16.10 -9.80 -3.20
N GLU A 43 15.77 -10.77 -4.05
CA GLU A 43 14.51 -11.52 -3.96
C GLU A 43 14.35 -12.26 -2.62
N LYS A 44 15.42 -12.85 -2.10
CA LYS A 44 15.41 -13.48 -0.77
C LYS A 44 15.25 -12.47 0.36
N THR A 45 15.73 -11.26 0.18
CA THR A 45 15.67 -10.19 1.19
C THR A 45 14.30 -9.51 1.23
N LYS A 46 13.64 -9.40 0.08
CA LYS A 46 12.36 -8.69 -0.08
C LYS A 46 11.30 -9.08 0.95
N PRO A 47 10.93 -10.36 1.15
CA PRO A 47 9.91 -10.73 2.14
C PRO A 47 10.34 -10.42 3.58
N ILE A 48 11.66 -10.37 3.85
CA ILE A 48 12.17 -10.00 5.17
C ILE A 48 12.04 -8.49 5.39
N VAL A 49 12.38 -7.69 4.37
CA VAL A 49 12.22 -6.23 4.42
C VAL A 49 10.74 -5.88 4.58
N GLU A 50 9.87 -6.49 3.79
CA GLU A 50 8.42 -6.28 3.85
C GLU A 50 7.87 -6.61 5.25
N LYS A 51 8.30 -7.72 5.84
CA LYS A 51 7.90 -8.13 7.20
C LYS A 51 8.26 -7.10 8.28
N TYR A 52 9.42 -6.45 8.16
CA TYR A 52 9.89 -5.47 9.15
C TYR A 52 9.54 -4.03 8.81
N TYR A 53 9.16 -3.75 7.58
CA TYR A 53 8.86 -2.42 7.09
C TYR A 53 7.85 -1.69 7.96
N TRP A 54 6.67 -2.26 8.11
CA TRP A 54 5.59 -1.65 8.87
C TRP A 54 5.90 -1.49 10.35
N LYS A 55 6.64 -2.44 10.94
CA LYS A 55 7.13 -2.30 12.33
C LYS A 55 8.04 -1.10 12.48
N HIS A 56 8.97 -0.94 11.55
CA HIS A 56 9.89 0.20 11.55
C HIS A 56 9.16 1.51 11.30
N TRP A 57 8.22 1.52 10.36
CA TRP A 57 7.37 2.68 10.09
C TRP A 57 6.63 3.15 11.34
N ILE A 58 6.00 2.23 12.08
CA ILE A 58 5.32 2.55 13.34
C ILE A 58 6.29 3.15 14.35
N TYR A 59 7.51 2.63 14.46
CA TYR A 59 8.50 3.20 15.40
C TYR A 59 8.89 4.62 15.02
N CYS A 60 9.12 4.90 13.75
CA CYS A 60 9.38 6.25 13.27
C CYS A 60 8.19 7.18 13.54
N LEU A 61 6.98 6.75 13.20
CA LEU A 61 5.76 7.51 13.47
C LEU A 61 5.60 7.83 14.95
N LEU A 62 5.82 6.85 15.84
CA LEU A 62 5.72 7.08 17.27
C LEU A 62 6.80 8.04 17.78
N VAL A 63 8.03 7.95 17.28
CA VAL A 63 9.12 8.85 17.62
C VAL A 63 8.79 10.27 17.20
N ASP A 64 8.36 10.46 15.97
CA ASP A 64 8.06 11.77 15.40
C ASP A 64 6.80 12.39 16.05
N HIS A 65 5.73 11.60 16.16
CA HIS A 65 4.45 12.09 16.67
C HIS A 65 4.47 12.42 18.17
N TYR A 66 5.18 11.64 18.97
CA TYR A 66 5.29 11.88 20.41
C TYR A 66 6.55 12.66 20.80
N GLU A 67 7.30 13.18 19.83
CA GLU A 67 8.51 13.99 20.02
C GLU A 67 9.50 13.34 21.00
N CYS A 68 9.70 12.04 20.88
CA CYS A 68 10.61 11.29 21.75
C CYS A 68 11.86 10.82 20.99
N SER A 69 12.98 10.66 21.71
CA SER A 69 14.24 10.21 21.11
C SER A 69 14.23 8.74 20.68
N CYS A 70 13.38 7.94 21.30
CA CYS A 70 13.19 6.52 20.99
C CYS A 70 11.88 6.01 21.58
N VAL A 71 11.35 4.91 21.02
CA VAL A 71 10.18 4.22 21.58
C VAL A 71 10.59 3.55 22.90
N PRO A 72 9.89 3.80 24.02
CA PRO A 72 10.20 3.18 25.30
C PRO A 72 10.10 1.64 25.23
N ASN A 73 10.99 0.94 25.95
CA ASN A 73 11.01 -0.54 25.96
C ASN A 73 9.67 -1.18 26.33
N SER A 74 8.92 -0.59 27.26
CA SER A 74 7.60 -1.08 27.65
C SER A 74 6.59 -1.00 26.48
N ILE A 75 6.66 0.05 25.67
CA ILE A 75 5.83 0.21 24.46
C ILE A 75 6.29 -0.74 23.38
N TYR A 76 7.60 -0.91 23.18
CA TYR A 76 8.14 -1.90 22.26
C TYR A 76 7.64 -3.31 22.57
N THR A 77 7.73 -3.74 23.83
CA THR A 77 7.22 -5.06 24.29
C THR A 77 5.71 -5.18 24.05
N LYS A 78 4.97 -4.10 24.33
CA LYS A 78 3.51 -4.08 24.08
C LYS A 78 3.18 -4.20 22.62
N LEU A 79 3.88 -3.50 21.72
CA LEU A 79 3.71 -3.61 20.28
C LEU A 79 3.97 -5.05 19.79
N GLN A 80 5.03 -5.70 20.28
CA GLN A 80 5.29 -7.10 19.95
C GLN A 80 4.12 -8.01 20.38
N ALA A 81 3.60 -7.84 21.60
CA ALA A 81 2.46 -8.58 22.08
C ALA A 81 1.19 -8.33 21.27
N ILE A 82 0.99 -7.13 20.75
CA ILE A 82 -0.11 -6.79 19.84
C ILE A 82 0.05 -7.52 18.49
N TYR A 83 1.26 -7.50 17.92
CA TYR A 83 1.54 -8.19 16.65
C TYR A 83 1.40 -9.70 16.75
N ASP A 84 1.77 -10.28 17.89
CA ASP A 84 1.72 -11.73 18.14
C ASP A 84 0.36 -12.18 18.68
N GLY A 85 -0.55 -11.24 19.01
CA GLY A 85 -1.87 -11.54 19.60
C GLY A 85 -1.84 -11.98 21.07
N SER A 86 -0.69 -11.87 21.73
CA SER A 86 -0.53 -12.26 23.15
C SER A 86 -0.88 -11.13 24.14
N HIS A 87 -1.27 -9.95 23.64
CA HIS A 87 -1.69 -8.85 24.49
C HIS A 87 -3.05 -9.11 25.11
N GLU A 88 -3.16 -8.93 26.42
CA GLU A 88 -4.42 -9.08 27.16
C GLU A 88 -5.51 -8.14 26.59
N GLY A 89 -6.69 -8.69 26.35
CA GLY A 89 -7.82 -7.95 25.78
C GLY A 89 -7.88 -7.91 24.26
N LEU A 90 -6.93 -8.54 23.55
CA LEU A 90 -7.03 -8.74 22.10
C LEU A 90 -7.72 -10.06 21.78
N ALA A 91 -8.69 -10.02 20.85
CA ALA A 91 -9.33 -11.22 20.32
C ALA A 91 -8.49 -11.91 19.23
N MET A 92 -7.61 -11.16 18.57
CA MET A 92 -6.74 -11.61 17.48
C MET A 92 -5.51 -10.69 17.33
N PRO A 93 -4.40 -11.18 16.74
CA PRO A 93 -3.24 -10.36 16.45
C PRO A 93 -3.59 -9.19 15.50
N ILE A 94 -2.96 -8.06 15.71
CA ILE A 94 -3.06 -6.91 14.80
C ILE A 94 -1.77 -6.86 13.97
N PRO A 95 -1.84 -7.09 12.65
CA PRO A 95 -0.68 -6.94 11.78
C PRO A 95 -0.08 -5.53 11.88
N PRO A 96 1.25 -5.37 11.81
CA PRO A 96 1.87 -4.04 11.82
C PRO A 96 1.35 -3.09 10.75
N GLU A 97 1.03 -3.60 9.57
CA GLU A 97 0.43 -2.85 8.47
C GLU A 97 -0.91 -2.23 8.86
N ASP A 98 -1.82 -3.04 9.43
CA ASP A 98 -3.13 -2.58 9.87
C ASP A 98 -3.00 -1.56 11.00
N LEU A 99 -2.08 -1.79 11.94
CA LEU A 99 -1.85 -0.85 13.04
C LEU A 99 -1.30 0.48 12.51
N ALA A 100 -0.44 0.45 11.50
CA ALA A 100 0.09 1.65 10.85
C ALA A 100 -1.03 2.48 10.17
N ASP A 101 -1.88 1.82 9.37
CA ASP A 101 -3.01 2.47 8.71
C ASP A 101 -4.03 3.02 9.73
N MET A 102 -4.25 2.30 10.82
CA MET A 102 -5.11 2.78 11.91
C MET A 102 -4.54 4.01 12.61
N PHE A 103 -3.24 4.07 12.84
CA PHE A 103 -2.59 5.27 13.39
C PHE A 103 -2.78 6.46 12.47
N ASP A 104 -2.46 6.31 11.20
CA ASP A 104 -2.58 7.38 10.20
C ASP A 104 -4.01 7.96 10.16
N ARG A 105 -5.01 7.09 10.09
CA ARG A 105 -6.43 7.50 10.04
C ARG A 105 -6.99 8.09 11.34
N GLN A 106 -6.46 7.70 12.47
CA GLN A 106 -7.01 8.08 13.78
C GLN A 106 -6.17 9.16 14.49
N MET A 107 -5.07 9.62 13.90
CA MET A 107 -4.13 10.54 14.54
C MET A 107 -4.81 11.77 15.14
N ASP A 108 -5.59 12.51 14.34
CA ASP A 108 -6.34 13.69 14.79
C ASP A 108 -7.32 13.38 15.93
N TYR A 109 -7.93 12.22 15.89
CA TYR A 109 -8.85 11.79 16.96
C TYR A 109 -8.11 11.47 18.24
N LEU A 110 -6.96 10.80 18.15
CA LEU A 110 -6.11 10.47 19.29
C LEU A 110 -5.58 11.75 19.94
N ASP A 111 -5.14 12.72 19.14
CA ASP A 111 -4.65 14.02 19.63
C ASP A 111 -5.74 14.79 20.39
N LYS A 112 -6.90 14.95 19.80
CA LYS A 112 -8.04 15.63 20.44
C LYS A 112 -8.45 14.96 21.75
N ASN A 113 -8.40 13.63 21.81
CA ASN A 113 -8.73 12.90 23.02
C ASN A 113 -7.66 13.03 24.10
N ALA A 114 -6.37 12.97 23.71
CA ALA A 114 -5.25 13.16 24.63
C ALA A 114 -5.28 14.57 25.25
N GLN A 115 -5.49 15.58 24.44
CA GLN A 115 -5.65 16.97 24.90
C GLN A 115 -6.83 17.11 25.86
N LYS A 116 -8.00 16.59 25.49
CA LYS A 116 -9.22 16.66 26.33
C LYS A 116 -9.05 15.98 27.68
N LYS A 117 -8.27 14.90 27.73
CA LYS A 117 -7.99 14.14 28.97
C LYS A 117 -6.73 14.57 29.69
N ASN A 118 -5.98 15.52 29.14
CA ASN A 118 -4.69 16.00 29.64
C ASN A 118 -3.70 14.85 29.86
N ILE A 119 -3.58 13.95 28.85
CA ILE A 119 -2.70 12.78 28.90
C ILE A 119 -1.45 13.08 28.08
N SER A 120 -0.26 12.79 28.62
CA SER A 120 1.03 13.01 27.97
C SER A 120 2.04 11.88 28.24
N GLY A 121 3.17 11.90 27.54
CA GLY A 121 4.28 10.98 27.73
C GLY A 121 3.86 9.51 27.58
N LEU A 122 4.38 8.64 28.47
CA LEU A 122 4.15 7.21 28.42
C LEU A 122 2.67 6.82 28.57
N GLN A 123 1.89 7.59 29.33
CA GLN A 123 0.46 7.36 29.47
C GLN A 123 -0.26 7.54 28.13
N ARG A 124 0.17 8.50 27.32
CA ARG A 124 -0.42 8.76 26.00
C ARG A 124 -0.19 7.58 25.06
N PHE A 125 1.05 7.06 24.98
CA PHE A 125 1.31 5.85 24.19
C PHE A 125 0.38 4.70 24.56
N ASN A 126 0.25 4.42 25.86
CA ASN A 126 -0.59 3.33 26.32
C ASN A 126 -2.06 3.55 26.03
N TYR A 127 -2.53 4.78 26.19
CA TYR A 127 -3.92 5.14 25.91
C TYR A 127 -4.24 5.02 24.43
N ASP A 128 -3.42 5.56 23.56
CA ASP A 128 -3.64 5.56 22.12
C ASP A 128 -3.61 4.13 21.56
N LEU A 129 -2.65 3.29 21.99
CA LEU A 129 -2.64 1.86 21.63
C LEU A 129 -3.89 1.14 22.11
N HIS A 130 -4.38 1.44 23.32
CA HIS A 130 -5.60 0.83 23.85
C HIS A 130 -6.84 1.24 23.04
N VAL A 131 -6.93 2.50 22.63
CA VAL A 131 -8.01 2.99 21.76
C VAL A 131 -8.00 2.29 20.41
N LEU A 132 -6.81 2.15 19.79
CA LEU A 132 -6.66 1.48 18.49
C LEU A 132 -7.05 0.00 18.59
N MET A 133 -6.56 -0.72 19.60
CA MET A 133 -6.94 -2.12 19.85
C MET A 133 -8.46 -2.28 19.97
N GLY A 134 -9.13 -1.39 20.71
CA GLY A 134 -10.58 -1.42 20.86
C GLY A 134 -11.35 -1.13 19.57
N LYS A 135 -10.72 -0.43 18.60
CA LYS A 135 -11.32 -0.11 17.31
C LYS A 135 -11.01 -1.12 16.21
N TYR A 136 -10.15 -2.10 16.44
CA TYR A 136 -9.66 -2.99 15.39
C TYR A 136 -10.77 -3.78 14.69
N ALA A 137 -11.75 -4.30 15.43
CA ALA A 137 -12.88 -5.00 14.82
C ALA A 137 -13.71 -4.12 13.88
N SER A 138 -13.86 -2.83 14.21
CA SER A 138 -14.56 -1.86 13.35
C SER A 138 -13.71 -1.49 12.14
N TYR A 139 -12.41 -1.41 12.32
CA TYR A 139 -11.46 -1.17 11.24
C TYR A 139 -11.49 -2.31 10.20
N LEU A 140 -11.50 -3.57 10.63
CA LEU A 140 -11.61 -4.72 9.72
C LEU A 140 -12.87 -4.67 8.87
N LYS A 141 -14.03 -4.40 9.47
CA LYS A 141 -15.29 -4.25 8.72
C LYS A 141 -15.23 -3.12 7.70
N TRP A 142 -14.58 -2.01 8.05
CA TRP A 142 -14.39 -0.91 7.12
C TRP A 142 -13.43 -1.32 5.98
N LYS A 143 -12.33 -2.01 6.28
CA LYS A 143 -11.34 -2.49 5.30
C LYS A 143 -11.98 -3.46 4.30
N ASP A 144 -12.77 -4.43 4.78
CA ASP A 144 -13.50 -5.38 3.93
C ASP A 144 -14.46 -4.66 2.97
N LYS A 145 -15.16 -3.63 3.49
CA LYS A 145 -16.05 -2.81 2.65
C LYS A 145 -15.29 -2.05 1.56
N GLN A 146 -14.13 -1.48 1.90
CA GLN A 146 -13.29 -0.77 0.91
C GLN A 146 -12.77 -1.70 -0.19
N ILE A 147 -12.38 -2.93 0.18
CA ILE A 147 -11.94 -3.94 -0.78
C ILE A 147 -13.08 -4.30 -1.73
N ALA A 148 -14.28 -4.57 -1.21
CA ALA A 148 -15.45 -4.88 -2.03
C ALA A 148 -15.81 -3.73 -2.98
N GLU A 149 -15.84 -2.48 -2.48
CA GLU A 149 -16.12 -1.30 -3.30
C GLU A 149 -15.05 -1.07 -4.40
N GLU A 150 -13.80 -1.42 -4.14
CA GLU A 150 -12.75 -1.33 -5.13
C GLU A 150 -12.82 -2.43 -6.19
N GLU A 151 -13.21 -3.65 -5.79
CA GLU A 151 -13.44 -4.76 -6.71
C GLU A 151 -14.62 -4.47 -7.64
N ASP A 152 -15.75 -3.99 -7.11
CA ASP A 152 -16.91 -3.58 -7.88
C ASP A 152 -16.54 -2.50 -8.92
N ARG A 153 -15.80 -1.48 -8.49
CA ARG A 153 -15.33 -0.40 -9.37
C ARG A 153 -14.40 -0.90 -10.48
N LYS A 154 -13.56 -1.90 -10.19
CA LYS A 154 -12.70 -2.53 -11.21
C LYS A 154 -13.52 -3.31 -12.21
N GLN A 155 -14.54 -4.05 -11.75
CA GLN A 155 -15.45 -4.80 -12.63
C GLN A 155 -16.25 -3.86 -13.53
N GLU A 156 -16.85 -2.80 -12.99
CA GLU A 156 -17.56 -1.76 -13.76
C GLU A 156 -16.65 -1.11 -14.82
N ALA A 157 -15.40 -0.85 -14.48
CA ALA A 157 -14.43 -0.26 -15.40
C ALA A 157 -14.04 -1.25 -16.53
N GLU A 158 -13.97 -2.53 -16.26
CA GLU A 158 -13.72 -3.57 -17.27
C GLU A 158 -14.94 -3.77 -18.18
N GLU A 159 -16.14 -3.84 -17.62
CA GLU A 159 -17.40 -3.94 -18.38
C GLU A 159 -17.60 -2.74 -19.30
N SER A 160 -17.28 -1.54 -18.81
CA SER A 160 -17.33 -0.31 -19.61
C SER A 160 -16.37 -0.36 -20.79
N LYS A 161 -15.16 -0.90 -20.62
CA LYS A 161 -14.20 -1.10 -21.72
C LYS A 161 -14.74 -2.10 -22.76
N HIS A 162 -15.34 -3.19 -22.31
CA HIS A 162 -15.95 -4.19 -23.20
C HIS A 162 -17.11 -3.59 -23.99
N THR A 163 -17.95 -2.79 -23.35
CA THR A 163 -19.08 -2.11 -24.00
C THR A 163 -18.60 -1.12 -25.06
N VAL A 164 -17.57 -0.33 -24.78
CA VAL A 164 -16.99 0.61 -25.74
C VAL A 164 -16.37 -0.11 -26.93
N LEU A 165 -15.70 -1.24 -26.72
CA LEU A 165 -15.14 -2.06 -27.80
C LEU A 165 -16.25 -2.68 -28.66
N TYR A 166 -17.35 -3.13 -28.04
CA TYR A 166 -18.50 -3.67 -28.74
C TYR A 166 -19.17 -2.60 -29.62
N ILE A 167 -19.41 -1.41 -29.12
CA ILE A 167 -19.98 -0.27 -29.85
C ILE A 167 -19.06 0.14 -31.02
N LYS A 168 -17.73 0.24 -30.82
CA LYS A 168 -16.78 0.55 -31.89
C LYS A 168 -16.81 -0.48 -33.04
N ASN A 169 -17.00 -1.75 -32.71
CA ASN A 169 -17.07 -2.81 -33.71
C ASN A 169 -18.45 -2.89 -34.41
N TYR A 170 -19.51 -2.35 -33.76
CA TYR A 170 -20.87 -2.37 -34.34
C TYR A 170 -21.18 -1.11 -35.16
N VAL A 171 -20.50 0.00 -34.92
CA VAL A 171 -20.68 1.27 -35.64
C VAL A 171 -19.61 1.44 -36.72
N GLN A 172 -19.40 0.38 -37.54
CA GLN A 172 -19.04 0.58 -38.94
C GLN A 172 -20.32 0.40 -39.73
N PRO A 173 -21.05 1.48 -40.13
CA PRO A 173 -22.00 1.33 -41.20
C PRO A 173 -21.17 0.91 -42.42
N LYS A 174 -21.48 -0.25 -42.97
CA LYS A 174 -21.28 -0.44 -44.42
C LYS A 174 -21.90 0.79 -45.03
N VAL A 175 -21.10 1.66 -45.58
CA VAL A 175 -21.55 2.64 -46.56
C VAL A 175 -21.98 1.73 -47.74
N GLU A 176 -23.23 1.29 -47.74
CA GLU A 176 -23.86 0.86 -48.95
C GLU A 176 -23.82 2.10 -49.85
N GLU A 177 -23.04 2.03 -50.92
CA GLU A 177 -23.04 3.02 -51.99
C GLU A 177 -24.49 3.30 -52.29
N ASP A 178 -24.90 4.55 -52.05
CA ASP A 178 -26.29 4.95 -52.21
C ASP A 178 -26.64 4.84 -53.73
N PRO A 179 -27.49 3.87 -54.13
CA PRO A 179 -27.80 3.69 -55.55
C PRO A 179 -28.49 4.92 -56.17
N LEU A 180 -28.87 5.90 -55.37
CA LEU A 180 -29.39 7.19 -55.79
C LEU A 180 -28.32 8.18 -56.21
N ALA A 181 -27.06 8.03 -55.73
CA ALA A 181 -25.96 8.91 -56.12
C ALA A 181 -25.60 8.74 -57.62
N ASP A 182 -25.56 7.51 -58.10
CA ASP A 182 -25.27 7.20 -59.50
C ASP A 182 -26.38 7.70 -60.43
N ILE A 183 -27.67 7.59 -60.03
CA ILE A 183 -28.82 8.09 -60.78
C ILE A 183 -28.83 9.63 -60.85
N LEU A 184 -28.38 10.30 -59.78
CA LEU A 184 -28.28 11.77 -59.77
C LEU A 184 -27.15 12.30 -60.62
N GLU A 185 -26.02 11.63 -60.69
CA GLU A 185 -24.94 11.99 -61.64
C GLU A 185 -25.32 11.80 -63.09
N GLU A 186 -26.03 10.72 -63.43
CA GLU A 186 -26.56 10.49 -64.80
C GLU A 186 -27.58 11.53 -65.16
N PHE A 187 -28.49 11.92 -64.27
CA PHE A 187 -29.49 12.96 -64.51
C PHE A 187 -28.89 14.37 -64.71
N LEU A 188 -27.83 14.69 -63.93
CA LEU A 188 -27.15 15.98 -64.08
C LEU A 188 -26.29 16.07 -65.31
N SER A 189 -25.80 14.97 -65.85
CA SER A 189 -25.04 14.94 -67.08
C SER A 189 -25.93 15.16 -68.35
N ASP A 190 -27.22 14.85 -68.25
CA ASP A 190 -28.18 15.01 -69.37
C ASP A 190 -28.81 16.43 -69.43
N ILE A 191 -28.78 17.21 -68.36
CA ILE A 191 -29.33 18.58 -68.34
C ILE A 191 -28.31 19.61 -68.82
N GLY A 192 -27.03 19.24 -68.96
CA GLY A 192 -25.91 20.12 -69.37
C GLY A 192 -25.57 20.10 -70.84
N ARG A 193 -26.44 19.54 -71.75
CA ARG A 193 -26.23 19.56 -73.20
C ARG A 193 -27.24 20.43 -73.92
#